data_b313d8a82adc031c6c58e5a117917529
#
_entry.id   b313d8a82adc031c6c58e5a117917529
#
_cell.length_a   1.000
_cell.length_b   1.000
_cell.length_c   1.000
_cell.angle_alpha   90.00
_cell.angle_beta   90.00
_cell.angle_gamma   90.00
#
_symmetry.space_group_name_H-M   'P 1'
#
loop_
_entity.id
_entity.type
_entity.pdbx_description
1 polymer ?
#
loop_
_entity_poly.entity_id
_entity_poly.type
_entity_poly.pdbx_seq_one_letter_code
_entity_poly.pdbx_strand_id
1 'polypeptide(L)'
;VEEDVRFFAEKVLERFGRVDVLVNNACITRHGILSGCSYEDFNEVLREGVAAPYLLSLLFRDHFSRGASIVNIASTRASMSQKDTESYSAAKGALISLTHALAMSLAPLGVRVNSISPGWIDTGAFGALSPEDGLQHPSGRVGTPEDIVQAVFFLCRSGFVNAENLVIDGGMTRMMVYHGDEGWTFR
;
A
#
# COMPACT_ATOMS: atom_id res chain seq x y z
N VAL A 1 15.58 -6.43 8.89
CA VAL A 1 14.56 -7.26 8.29
C VAL A 1 13.74 -8.00 9.33
N GLU A 2 13.67 -9.35 9.48
CA GLU A 2 12.80 -9.98 10.50
C GLU A 2 13.17 -9.56 11.93
N GLU A 3 14.44 -9.58 12.26
CA GLU A 3 14.96 -9.17 13.58
C GLU A 3 14.63 -7.70 13.88
N ASP A 4 14.76 -6.82 12.89
CA ASP A 4 14.43 -5.39 13.06
C ASP A 4 12.93 -5.18 13.32
N VAL A 5 12.07 -5.93 12.63
CA VAL A 5 10.61 -5.88 12.82
C VAL A 5 10.24 -6.39 14.22
N ARG A 6 10.87 -7.47 14.68
CA ARG A 6 10.67 -7.98 16.05
C ARG A 6 11.14 -7.01 17.11
N PHE A 7 12.32 -6.43 16.93
CA PHE A 7 12.85 -5.41 17.83
C PHE A 7 11.94 -4.17 17.88
N PHE A 8 11.48 -3.70 16.71
CA PHE A 8 10.52 -2.60 16.66
C PHE A 8 9.23 -2.91 17.42
N ALA A 9 8.64 -4.08 17.20
CA ALA A 9 7.42 -4.48 17.88
C ALA A 9 7.60 -4.57 19.40
N GLU A 10 8.72 -5.15 19.85
CA GLU A 10 9.08 -5.21 21.28
C GLU A 10 9.13 -3.80 21.88
N LYS A 11 9.84 -2.87 21.25
CA LYS A 11 9.94 -1.49 21.73
C LYS A 11 8.61 -0.74 21.78
N VAL A 12 7.72 -0.99 20.83
CA VAL A 12 6.35 -0.45 20.83
C VAL A 12 5.58 -1.00 22.03
N LEU A 13 5.64 -2.32 22.25
CA LEU A 13 4.90 -2.96 23.34
C LEU A 13 5.46 -2.60 24.73
N GLU A 14 6.77 -2.53 24.88
CA GLU A 14 7.41 -2.05 26.13
C GLU A 14 6.92 -0.64 26.50
N ARG A 15 6.76 0.24 25.51
CA ARG A 15 6.42 1.65 25.75
C ARG A 15 4.93 1.90 25.91
N PHE A 16 4.08 1.24 25.12
CA PHE A 16 2.66 1.56 25.00
C PHE A 16 1.73 0.43 25.45
N GLY A 17 2.19 -0.81 25.48
CA GLY A 17 1.45 -2.00 25.92
C GLY A 17 0.34 -2.45 24.97
N ARG A 18 -0.09 -1.59 24.05
CA ARG A 18 -1.18 -1.87 23.09
C ARG A 18 -1.00 -1.11 21.79
N VAL A 19 -1.75 -1.54 20.77
CA VAL A 19 -1.80 -0.91 19.45
C VAL A 19 -3.25 -0.61 19.08
N ASP A 20 -3.55 0.64 18.76
CA ASP A 20 -4.87 1.09 18.31
C ASP A 20 -4.92 1.21 16.78
N VAL A 21 -3.80 1.59 16.15
CA VAL A 21 -3.66 1.72 14.70
C VAL A 21 -2.30 1.22 14.26
N LEU A 22 -2.28 0.38 13.23
CA LEU A 22 -1.07 -0.05 12.52
C LEU A 22 -1.17 0.38 11.06
N VAL A 23 -0.25 1.23 10.60
CA VAL A 23 -0.15 1.62 9.19
C VAL A 23 1.10 0.98 8.58
N ASN A 24 0.90 0.02 7.69
CA ASN A 24 1.98 -0.63 6.94
C ASN A 24 2.22 0.16 5.64
N ASN A 25 3.13 1.13 5.69
CA ASN A 25 3.46 2.01 4.58
C ASN A 25 4.83 1.72 3.97
N ALA A 26 5.78 1.22 4.77
CA ALA A 26 7.15 0.95 4.30
C ALA A 26 7.15 -0.07 3.15
N CYS A 27 7.87 0.24 2.10
CA CYS A 27 8.11 -0.65 0.97
C CYS A 27 9.31 -0.12 0.18
N ILE A 28 10.05 -1.02 -0.42
CA ILE A 28 11.11 -0.71 -1.38
C ILE A 28 10.69 -1.11 -2.78
N THR A 29 11.42 -0.60 -3.77
CA THR A 29 11.36 -1.05 -5.16
C THR A 29 12.74 -1.53 -5.58
N ARG A 30 12.78 -2.45 -6.53
CA ARG A 30 14.00 -2.89 -7.22
C ARG A 30 13.76 -2.81 -8.72
N HIS A 31 14.83 -2.94 -9.49
CA HIS A 31 14.75 -3.09 -10.94
C HIS A 31 13.89 -4.31 -11.29
N GLY A 32 13.38 -4.37 -12.51
CA GLY A 32 12.60 -5.50 -13.00
C GLY A 32 13.44 -6.48 -13.82
N ILE A 33 12.75 -7.41 -14.46
CA ILE A 33 13.37 -8.52 -15.19
C ILE A 33 14.23 -8.06 -16.39
N LEU A 34 13.90 -6.90 -16.97
CA LEU A 34 14.66 -6.33 -18.09
C LEU A 34 15.88 -5.54 -17.65
N SER A 35 15.92 -5.08 -16.41
CA SER A 35 16.98 -4.24 -15.82
C SER A 35 17.84 -4.99 -14.81
N GLY A 36 17.81 -6.33 -14.84
CA GLY A 36 18.72 -7.18 -14.07
C GLY A 36 18.32 -7.44 -12.62
N CYS A 37 17.01 -7.38 -12.30
CA CYS A 37 16.50 -7.79 -11.00
C CYS A 37 16.88 -9.25 -10.71
N SER A 38 17.62 -9.48 -9.65
CA SER A 38 17.96 -10.82 -9.20
C SER A 38 16.78 -11.47 -8.45
N TYR A 39 16.83 -12.78 -8.27
CA TYR A 39 15.87 -13.49 -7.42
C TYR A 39 15.88 -12.97 -5.98
N GLU A 40 17.04 -12.57 -5.48
CA GLU A 40 17.19 -12.00 -4.14
C GLU A 40 16.56 -10.61 -4.04
N ASP A 41 16.77 -9.74 -5.04
CA ASP A 41 16.11 -8.42 -5.10
C ASP A 41 14.58 -8.56 -5.11
N PHE A 42 14.05 -9.51 -5.88
CA PHE A 42 12.63 -9.81 -5.91
C PHE A 42 12.11 -10.22 -4.52
N ASN A 43 12.81 -11.15 -3.85
CA ASN A 43 12.42 -11.62 -2.52
C ASN A 43 12.56 -10.53 -1.44
N GLU A 44 13.53 -9.64 -1.57
CA GLU A 44 13.69 -8.51 -0.65
C GLU A 44 12.45 -7.61 -0.68
N VAL A 45 11.94 -7.27 -1.87
CA VAL A 45 10.70 -6.50 -2.01
C VAL A 45 9.50 -7.21 -1.38
N LEU A 46 9.40 -8.54 -1.53
CA LEU A 46 8.32 -9.31 -0.91
C LEU A 46 8.47 -9.38 0.61
N ARG A 47 9.69 -9.51 1.12
CA ARG A 47 9.94 -9.50 2.58
C ARG A 47 9.51 -8.19 3.21
N GLU A 48 9.83 -7.06 2.60
CA GLU A 48 9.45 -5.76 3.15
C GLU A 48 7.99 -5.41 2.89
N GLY A 49 7.51 -5.64 1.67
CA GLY A 49 6.16 -5.23 1.25
C GLY A 49 5.03 -6.14 1.73
N VAL A 50 5.33 -7.39 2.10
CA VAL A 50 4.31 -8.40 2.45
C VAL A 50 4.61 -9.10 3.78
N ALA A 51 5.83 -9.68 3.91
CA ALA A 51 6.15 -10.46 5.09
C ALA A 51 6.26 -9.61 6.36
N ALA A 52 6.79 -8.39 6.27
CA ALA A 52 6.86 -7.48 7.42
C ALA A 52 5.47 -7.02 7.90
N PRO A 53 4.52 -6.59 7.05
CA PRO A 53 3.12 -6.36 7.45
C PRO A 53 2.45 -7.55 8.11
N TYR A 54 2.66 -8.77 7.58
CA TYR A 54 2.18 -9.99 8.21
C TYR A 54 2.80 -10.19 9.59
N LEU A 55 4.12 -10.07 9.71
CA LEU A 55 4.84 -10.27 10.96
C LEU A 55 4.42 -9.26 12.04
N LEU A 56 4.26 -7.98 11.68
CA LEU A 56 3.75 -6.96 12.63
C LEU A 56 2.33 -7.30 13.08
N SER A 57 1.46 -7.73 12.18
CA SER A 57 0.11 -8.15 12.53
C SER A 57 0.10 -9.35 13.47
N LEU A 58 1.01 -10.32 13.26
CA LEU A 58 1.20 -11.48 14.12
C LEU A 58 1.70 -11.07 15.52
N LEU A 59 2.74 -10.23 15.59
CA LEU A 59 3.36 -9.80 16.85
C LEU A 59 2.41 -8.95 17.71
N PHE A 60 1.58 -8.13 17.07
CA PHE A 60 0.61 -7.28 17.77
C PHE A 60 -0.76 -7.94 17.99
N ARG A 61 -0.98 -9.17 17.52
CA ARG A 61 -2.29 -9.83 17.53
C ARG A 61 -3.00 -9.73 18.89
N ASP A 62 -2.30 -10.05 19.97
CA ASP A 62 -2.87 -10.10 21.32
C ASP A 62 -2.79 -8.75 22.06
N HIS A 63 -2.28 -7.71 21.36
CA HIS A 63 -2.08 -6.36 21.87
C HIS A 63 -2.92 -5.30 21.15
N PHE A 64 -3.70 -5.70 20.14
CA PHE A 64 -4.63 -4.78 19.50
C PHE A 64 -5.78 -4.43 20.45
N SER A 65 -6.11 -3.15 20.55
CA SER A 65 -7.33 -2.70 21.22
C SER A 65 -8.56 -3.18 20.45
N ARG A 66 -9.65 -3.44 21.15
CA ARG A 66 -10.93 -3.69 20.49
C ARG A 66 -11.35 -2.47 19.67
N GLY A 67 -11.61 -2.64 18.38
CA GLY A 67 -11.87 -1.57 17.43
C GLY A 67 -10.62 -1.04 16.72
N ALA A 68 -9.44 -1.63 16.98
CA ALA A 68 -8.21 -1.27 16.29
C ALA A 68 -8.34 -1.40 14.76
N SER A 69 -7.48 -0.66 14.05
CA SER A 69 -7.46 -0.62 12.59
C SER A 69 -6.06 -0.88 12.06
N ILE A 70 -5.94 -1.84 11.14
CA ILE A 70 -4.74 -2.03 10.32
C ILE A 70 -5.02 -1.42 8.94
N VAL A 71 -4.14 -0.55 8.46
CA VAL A 71 -4.21 0.06 7.14
C VAL A 71 -2.94 -0.28 6.36
N ASN A 72 -3.09 -1.06 5.30
CA ASN A 72 -2.00 -1.46 4.42
C ASN A 72 -1.93 -0.51 3.22
N ILE A 73 -0.79 0.13 2.99
CA ILE A 73 -0.61 1.00 1.83
C ILE A 73 -0.14 0.15 0.64
N ALA A 74 -1.11 -0.26 -0.18
CA ALA A 74 -0.90 -0.99 -1.41
C ALA A 74 -0.48 -0.04 -2.56
N SER A 75 -1.02 -0.20 -3.74
CA SER A 75 -0.83 0.67 -4.91
C SER A 75 -1.82 0.30 -6.01
N THR A 76 -2.13 1.21 -6.91
CA THR A 76 -2.78 0.91 -8.19
C THR A 76 -1.99 -0.10 -9.02
N ARG A 77 -0.68 -0.24 -8.77
CA ARG A 77 0.19 -1.27 -9.37
C ARG A 77 -0.19 -2.71 -9.00
N ALA A 78 -1.10 -2.90 -8.06
CA ALA A 78 -1.71 -4.20 -7.77
C ALA A 78 -2.66 -4.67 -8.90
N SER A 79 -3.22 -3.74 -9.69
CA SER A 79 -4.20 -4.01 -10.75
C SER A 79 -3.76 -3.51 -12.13
N MET A 80 -2.75 -2.67 -12.21
CA MET A 80 -2.14 -2.19 -13.45
C MET A 80 -0.63 -2.06 -13.27
N SER A 81 0.15 -2.19 -14.34
CA SER A 81 1.61 -2.23 -14.22
C SER A 81 2.30 -1.40 -15.29
N GLN A 82 3.48 -0.94 -14.97
CA GLN A 82 4.49 -0.55 -15.96
C GLN A 82 5.42 -1.74 -16.18
N LYS A 83 6.04 -1.80 -17.36
CA LYS A 83 7.08 -2.81 -17.61
C LYS A 83 8.22 -2.66 -16.59
N ASP A 84 8.84 -3.76 -16.26
CA ASP A 84 10.03 -3.79 -15.41
C ASP A 84 9.77 -3.42 -13.93
N THR A 85 8.57 -3.76 -13.43
CA THR A 85 8.15 -3.48 -12.04
C THR A 85 7.52 -4.69 -11.34
N GLU A 86 7.95 -5.90 -11.70
CA GLU A 86 7.31 -7.16 -11.33
C GLU A 86 7.29 -7.38 -9.82
N SER A 87 8.42 -7.15 -9.13
CA SER A 87 8.54 -7.35 -7.68
C SER A 87 7.60 -6.42 -6.91
N TYR A 88 7.55 -5.16 -7.30
CA TYR A 88 6.67 -4.18 -6.66
C TYR A 88 5.18 -4.49 -6.90
N SER A 89 4.81 -4.79 -8.16
CA SER A 89 3.43 -5.16 -8.52
C SER A 89 2.99 -6.42 -7.79
N ALA A 90 3.87 -7.44 -7.72
CA ALA A 90 3.60 -8.67 -6.97
C ALA A 90 3.40 -8.40 -5.47
N ALA A 91 4.28 -7.60 -4.85
CA ALA A 91 4.15 -7.24 -3.43
C ALA A 91 2.85 -6.48 -3.15
N LYS A 92 2.49 -5.49 -3.99
CA LYS A 92 1.28 -4.69 -3.79
C LYS A 92 -0.01 -5.48 -4.04
N GLY A 93 -0.01 -6.41 -5.01
CA GLY A 93 -1.10 -7.36 -5.20
C GLY A 93 -1.24 -8.33 -4.03
N ALA A 94 -0.13 -8.91 -3.56
CA ALA A 94 -0.12 -9.79 -2.40
C ALA A 94 -0.60 -9.08 -1.13
N LEU A 95 -0.26 -7.80 -0.95
CA LEU A 95 -0.68 -7.02 0.21
C LEU A 95 -2.21 -6.80 0.25
N ILE A 96 -2.86 -6.63 -0.90
CA ILE A 96 -4.33 -6.58 -0.98
C ILE A 96 -4.94 -7.93 -0.58
N SER A 97 -4.39 -9.03 -1.08
CA SER A 97 -4.86 -10.38 -0.70
C SER A 97 -4.63 -10.65 0.78
N LEU A 98 -3.48 -10.26 1.33
CA LEU A 98 -3.19 -10.36 2.75
C LEU A 98 -4.17 -9.53 3.60
N THR A 99 -4.60 -8.37 3.11
CA THR A 99 -5.55 -7.48 3.79
C THR A 99 -6.86 -8.20 4.11
N HIS A 100 -7.52 -8.78 3.11
CA HIS A 100 -8.80 -9.45 3.37
C HIS A 100 -8.63 -10.75 4.16
N ALA A 101 -7.53 -11.48 4.01
CA ALA A 101 -7.24 -12.67 4.81
C ALA A 101 -7.05 -12.33 6.30
N LEU A 102 -6.26 -11.28 6.61
CA LEU A 102 -6.08 -10.77 7.96
C LEU A 102 -7.39 -10.23 8.55
N ALA A 103 -8.21 -9.54 7.74
CA ALA A 103 -9.50 -9.04 8.18
C ALA A 103 -10.41 -10.17 8.71
N MET A 104 -10.44 -11.31 8.02
CA MET A 104 -11.22 -12.48 8.48
C MET A 104 -10.62 -13.09 9.74
N SER A 105 -9.31 -13.23 9.80
CA SER A 105 -8.63 -13.86 10.94
C SER A 105 -8.69 -13.01 12.20
N LEU A 106 -8.67 -11.70 12.10
CA LEU A 106 -8.63 -10.77 13.23
C LEU A 106 -10.02 -10.21 13.62
N ALA A 107 -11.07 -10.49 12.83
CA ALA A 107 -12.44 -10.07 13.12
C ALA A 107 -12.93 -10.50 14.53
N PRO A 108 -12.66 -11.74 15.01
CA PRO A 108 -13.06 -12.14 16.36
C PRO A 108 -12.43 -11.28 17.48
N LEU A 109 -11.26 -10.68 17.22
CA LEU A 109 -10.58 -9.77 18.14
C LEU A 109 -11.13 -8.33 18.07
N GLY A 110 -12.05 -8.07 17.14
CA GLY A 110 -12.61 -6.75 16.88
C GLY A 110 -11.65 -5.81 16.15
N VAL A 111 -10.66 -6.35 15.41
CA VAL A 111 -9.69 -5.60 14.60
C VAL A 111 -10.18 -5.56 13.15
N ARG A 112 -10.12 -4.39 12.53
CA ARG A 112 -10.43 -4.20 11.10
C ARG A 112 -9.14 -4.06 10.31
N VAL A 113 -9.12 -4.64 9.13
CA VAL A 113 -7.97 -4.57 8.22
C VAL A 113 -8.44 -4.10 6.85
N ASN A 114 -7.87 -3.00 6.38
CA ASN A 114 -8.17 -2.44 5.07
C ASN A 114 -6.88 -2.07 4.34
N SER A 115 -6.97 -1.84 3.05
CA SER A 115 -5.86 -1.31 2.26
C SER A 115 -6.25 -0.04 1.52
N ILE A 116 -5.25 0.75 1.20
CA ILE A 116 -5.36 1.91 0.30
C ILE A 116 -4.47 1.62 -0.90
N SER A 117 -4.98 1.84 -2.11
CA SER A 117 -4.23 1.79 -3.35
C SER A 117 -4.06 3.20 -3.93
N PRO A 118 -2.98 3.91 -3.60
CA PRO A 118 -2.69 5.20 -4.20
C PRO A 118 -2.39 5.08 -5.69
N GLY A 119 -2.74 6.13 -6.45
CA GLY A 119 -2.17 6.42 -7.75
C GLY A 119 -0.78 7.03 -7.62
N TRP A 120 -0.44 7.97 -8.52
CA TRP A 120 0.80 8.71 -8.36
C TRP A 120 0.62 9.81 -7.30
N ILE A 121 1.43 9.71 -6.24
CA ILE A 121 1.49 10.68 -5.15
C ILE A 121 2.87 11.34 -5.18
N ASP A 122 2.89 12.66 -5.31
CA ASP A 122 4.12 13.43 -5.21
C ASP A 122 4.55 13.55 -3.76
N THR A 123 5.72 12.99 -3.46
CA THR A 123 6.39 13.09 -2.17
C THR A 123 7.52 14.12 -2.17
N GLY A 124 7.64 14.91 -3.25
CA GLY A 124 8.74 15.86 -3.44
C GLY A 124 10.05 15.24 -3.94
N ALA A 125 10.04 13.93 -4.24
CA ALA A 125 11.26 13.21 -4.68
C ALA A 125 11.55 13.36 -6.19
N PHE A 126 10.59 13.84 -6.99
CA PHE A 126 10.66 13.84 -8.45
C PHE A 126 10.96 15.20 -9.07
N GLY A 127 11.27 16.23 -8.26
CA GLY A 127 11.49 17.60 -8.73
C GLY A 127 10.19 18.33 -9.07
N ALA A 128 10.26 19.34 -9.94
CA ALA A 128 9.09 20.10 -10.35
C ALA A 128 8.19 19.26 -11.28
N LEU A 129 6.91 19.15 -10.94
CA LEU A 129 5.91 18.51 -11.79
C LEU A 129 5.63 19.35 -13.02
N SER A 130 5.42 18.69 -14.16
CA SER A 130 4.97 19.32 -15.40
C SER A 130 3.42 19.34 -15.44
N PRO A 131 2.81 20.20 -16.28
CA PRO A 131 1.37 20.15 -16.52
C PRO A 131 0.88 18.78 -17.00
N GLU A 132 1.67 18.08 -17.79
CA GLU A 132 1.36 16.76 -18.35
C GLU A 132 1.28 15.69 -17.26
N ASP A 133 2.01 15.84 -16.16
CA ASP A 133 1.95 14.93 -15.03
C ASP A 133 0.56 14.95 -14.37
N GLY A 134 -0.07 16.13 -14.31
CA GLY A 134 -1.44 16.28 -13.82
C GLY A 134 -2.47 15.59 -14.72
N LEU A 135 -2.25 15.59 -16.03
CA LEU A 135 -3.19 15.03 -17.02
C LEU A 135 -3.29 13.49 -16.97
N GLN A 136 -2.40 12.82 -16.28
CA GLN A 136 -2.48 11.37 -16.05
C GLN A 136 -3.65 10.97 -15.14
N HIS A 137 -4.22 11.93 -14.45
CA HIS A 137 -5.33 11.73 -13.52
C HIS A 137 -6.55 12.54 -13.96
N PRO A 138 -7.73 11.93 -14.13
CA PRO A 138 -8.96 12.66 -14.43
C PRO A 138 -9.27 13.82 -13.47
N SER A 139 -8.77 13.77 -12.25
CA SER A 139 -8.86 14.87 -11.27
C SER A 139 -8.00 16.09 -11.62
N GLY A 140 -7.20 16.05 -12.69
CA GLY A 140 -6.39 17.16 -13.20
C GLY A 140 -5.15 17.51 -12.39
N ARG A 141 -4.76 16.64 -11.46
CA ARG A 141 -3.53 16.82 -10.65
C ARG A 141 -2.92 15.51 -10.20
N VAL A 142 -1.64 15.53 -9.91
CA VAL A 142 -0.97 14.47 -9.14
C VAL A 142 -1.48 14.52 -7.70
N GLY A 143 -1.57 13.35 -7.06
CA GLY A 143 -1.98 13.26 -5.66
C GLY A 143 -0.89 13.78 -4.71
N THR A 144 -1.27 14.07 -3.49
CA THR A 144 -0.39 14.51 -2.41
C THR A 144 -0.45 13.52 -1.24
N PRO A 145 0.53 13.49 -0.35
CA PRO A 145 0.48 12.69 0.87
C PRO A 145 -0.80 12.93 1.69
N GLU A 146 -1.31 14.17 1.72
CA GLU A 146 -2.54 14.52 2.43
C GLU A 146 -3.76 13.78 1.89
N ASP A 147 -3.86 13.51 0.60
CA ASP A 147 -4.95 12.72 0.00
C ASP A 147 -5.00 11.31 0.61
N ILE A 148 -3.82 10.74 0.90
CA ILE A 148 -3.71 9.41 1.50
C ILE A 148 -3.95 9.46 3.02
N VAL A 149 -3.45 10.49 3.69
CA VAL A 149 -3.67 10.70 5.14
C VAL A 149 -5.16 10.80 5.45
N GLN A 150 -5.95 11.53 4.66
CA GLN A 150 -7.40 11.62 4.81
C GLN A 150 -8.07 10.24 4.66
N ALA A 151 -7.63 9.43 3.70
CA ALA A 151 -8.14 8.07 3.52
C ALA A 151 -7.78 7.15 4.69
N VAL A 152 -6.57 7.26 5.27
CA VAL A 152 -6.17 6.55 6.48
C VAL A 152 -7.10 6.91 7.64
N PHE A 153 -7.34 8.20 7.89
CA PHE A 153 -8.25 8.63 8.95
C PHE A 153 -9.69 8.16 8.72
N PHE A 154 -10.16 8.17 7.48
CA PHE A 154 -11.47 7.62 7.14
C PHE A 154 -11.55 6.13 7.54
N LEU A 155 -10.61 5.31 7.13
CA LEU A 155 -10.59 3.87 7.45
C LEU A 155 -10.45 3.62 8.97
N CYS A 156 -9.67 4.42 9.67
CA CYS A 156 -9.53 4.31 11.13
C CYS A 156 -10.84 4.60 11.86
N ARG A 157 -11.66 5.54 11.38
CA ARG A 157 -12.90 5.98 12.03
C ARG A 157 -14.15 5.21 11.59
N SER A 158 -14.12 4.60 10.42
CA SER A 158 -15.27 3.93 9.80
C SER A 158 -15.41 2.49 10.32
N GLY A 159 -16.13 2.29 11.40
CA GLY A 159 -16.24 1.01 12.08
C GLY A 159 -16.93 -0.11 11.27
N PHE A 160 -17.58 0.21 10.15
CA PHE A 160 -18.25 -0.78 9.28
C PHE A 160 -17.50 -1.03 7.96
N VAL A 161 -16.30 -0.47 7.80
CA VAL A 161 -15.40 -0.73 6.65
C VAL A 161 -14.34 -1.74 7.09
N ASN A 162 -14.37 -2.93 6.49
CA ASN A 162 -13.42 -4.01 6.79
C ASN A 162 -13.18 -4.84 5.53
N ALA A 163 -11.96 -5.33 5.34
CA ALA A 163 -11.51 -6.12 4.20
C ALA A 163 -11.56 -5.37 2.85
N GLU A 164 -11.63 -4.03 2.86
CA GLU A 164 -11.78 -3.20 1.66
C GLU A 164 -10.42 -2.72 1.15
N ASN A 165 -10.33 -2.53 -0.16
CA ASN A 165 -9.22 -1.84 -0.82
C ASN A 165 -9.71 -0.51 -1.40
N LEU A 166 -9.38 0.59 -0.75
CA LEU A 166 -9.79 1.93 -1.17
C LEU A 166 -8.79 2.50 -2.19
N VAL A 167 -9.24 2.68 -3.44
CA VAL A 167 -8.42 3.27 -4.50
C VAL A 167 -8.48 4.79 -4.42
N ILE A 168 -7.31 5.43 -4.27
CA ILE A 168 -7.14 6.89 -4.19
C ILE A 168 -6.14 7.30 -5.27
N ASP A 169 -6.63 7.50 -6.48
CA ASP A 169 -5.79 7.65 -7.67
C ASP A 169 -6.23 8.76 -8.63
N GLY A 170 -7.11 9.64 -8.20
CA GLY A 170 -7.65 10.70 -9.05
C GLY A 170 -8.43 10.20 -10.27
N GLY A 171 -8.87 8.94 -10.27
CA GLY A 171 -9.61 8.30 -11.36
C GLY A 171 -8.74 7.61 -12.41
N MET A 172 -7.41 7.59 -12.24
CA MET A 172 -6.47 7.05 -13.24
C MET A 172 -6.80 5.62 -13.67
N THR A 173 -7.10 4.71 -12.72
CA THR A 173 -7.43 3.31 -13.04
C THR A 173 -8.83 3.10 -13.65
N ARG A 174 -9.64 4.15 -13.74
CA ARG A 174 -10.98 4.11 -14.31
C ARG A 174 -11.07 4.75 -15.69
N MET A 175 -10.01 5.44 -16.11
CA MET A 175 -9.97 6.08 -17.42
C MET A 175 -9.77 5.02 -18.50
N MET A 176 -10.68 5.02 -19.49
CA MET A 176 -10.55 4.21 -20.70
C MET A 176 -9.94 5.06 -21.80
N VAL A 177 -8.89 4.58 -22.43
CA VAL A 177 -8.19 5.26 -23.52
C VAL A 177 -8.20 4.37 -24.77
N TYR A 178 -8.65 4.92 -25.89
CA TYR A 178 -8.62 4.26 -27.19
C TYR A 178 -7.42 4.72 -28.01
N HIS A 179 -7.01 3.90 -28.97
CA HIS A 179 -5.98 4.29 -29.93
C HIS A 179 -6.39 5.58 -30.67
N GLY A 180 -5.51 6.56 -30.63
CA GLY A 180 -5.76 7.89 -31.19
C GLY A 180 -6.34 8.93 -30.23
N ASP A 181 -6.86 8.51 -29.08
CA ASP A 181 -7.30 9.43 -28.04
C ASP A 181 -6.09 10.00 -27.29
N GLU A 182 -6.13 11.29 -26.97
CA GLU A 182 -5.12 11.96 -26.12
C GLU A 182 -3.66 11.70 -26.56
N GLY A 183 -3.42 11.36 -27.83
CA GLY A 183 -2.10 11.00 -28.33
C GLY A 183 -1.54 9.66 -27.81
N TRP A 184 -2.36 8.80 -27.24
CA TRP A 184 -1.95 7.51 -26.72
C TRP A 184 -1.40 6.58 -27.83
N THR A 185 -0.24 5.99 -27.60
CA THR A 185 0.35 4.96 -28.44
C THR A 185 1.04 3.91 -27.59
N PHE A 186 0.74 2.64 -27.82
CA PHE A 186 1.52 1.54 -27.23
C PHE A 186 2.79 1.32 -28.04
N ARG A 187 3.96 1.33 -27.41
CA ARG A 187 5.27 1.10 -28.02
C ARG A 187 6.01 -0.02 -27.29
#